data_a969f8d5ff1d3afe546bf389a770ef89
#
_entry.id   a969f8d5ff1d3afe546bf389a770ef89
#
_cell.length_a   1.000
_cell.length_b   1.000
_cell.length_c   1.000
_cell.angle_alpha   90.00
_cell.angle_beta   90.00
_cell.angle_gamma   90.00
#
_symmetry.space_group_name_H-M   'P 1'
#
loop_
_entity.id
_entity.type
_entity.pdbx_description
1 polymer ?
#
loop_
_entity_poly.entity_id
_entity_poly.type
_entity_poly.pdbx_seq_one_letter_code
_entity_poly.pdbx_strand_id
1 'polypeptide(L)'
;FGGAKVRKKDVLQLVDNHSGASFVGDLIEGIKAPPASFDCVIATQTLQLIFDLPAALAELHRILKPGGVLLVTVPGTVSPIDQGEWRRLWCWGFTKRSLEMLFSEAHASFQVTVKTYGNVLGAVAFLEGLSVKELRAEELDHHDPAYPVLISLRAVKRETVP
;
A
#
# COMPACT_ATOMS: atom_id res chain seq x y z
N PHE A 1 9.23 -5.65 9.85
CA PHE A 1 8.84 -6.45 8.68
C PHE A 1 10.02 -7.33 8.25
N GLY A 2 9.78 -8.55 7.80
CA GLY A 2 10.72 -9.33 6.99
C GLY A 2 11.44 -10.52 7.63
N GLY A 3 11.28 -10.84 8.88
CA GLY A 3 11.80 -12.09 9.49
C GLY A 3 13.27 -12.43 9.15
N ALA A 4 13.71 -13.63 9.48
CA ALA A 4 15.09 -14.09 9.31
C ALA A 4 15.57 -14.26 7.85
N LYS A 5 14.66 -14.23 6.87
CA LYS A 5 14.99 -14.37 5.43
C LYS A 5 15.38 -13.06 4.76
N VAL A 6 15.12 -11.90 5.38
CA VAL A 6 15.45 -10.59 4.82
C VAL A 6 16.92 -10.29 5.09
N ARG A 7 17.73 -10.19 4.02
CA ARG A 7 19.16 -9.93 4.11
C ARG A 7 19.49 -8.44 4.19
N LYS A 8 18.73 -7.61 3.47
CA LYS A 8 18.93 -6.16 3.43
C LYS A 8 17.58 -5.48 3.50
N LYS A 9 17.50 -4.38 4.26
CA LYS A 9 16.34 -3.50 4.32
C LYS A 9 16.77 -2.11 3.89
N ASP A 10 16.01 -1.52 3.01
CA ASP A 10 16.14 -0.13 2.62
C ASP A 10 14.83 0.60 2.97
N VAL A 11 14.92 1.88 3.30
CA VAL A 11 13.79 2.73 3.66
C VAL A 11 13.77 3.92 2.73
N LEU A 12 12.64 4.13 2.05
CA LEU A 12 12.38 5.34 1.29
C LEU A 12 11.59 6.31 2.17
N GLN A 13 12.01 7.57 2.18
CA GLN A 13 11.30 8.69 2.79
C GLN A 13 11.11 9.83 1.79
N LEU A 14 9.99 10.54 1.89
CA LEU A 14 9.70 11.70 1.05
C LEU A 14 10.65 12.85 1.35
N VAL A 15 10.94 13.07 2.63
CA VAL A 15 11.84 14.13 3.13
C VAL A 15 12.87 13.54 4.07
N ASP A 16 14.07 14.14 4.07
CA ASP A 16 15.18 13.72 4.94
C ASP A 16 15.01 14.28 6.36
N ASN A 17 14.14 13.64 7.14
CA ASN A 17 13.81 14.05 8.50
C ASN A 17 14.07 12.97 9.57
N HIS A 18 14.53 11.79 9.18
CA HIS A 18 14.82 10.68 10.10
C HIS A 18 16.15 10.00 9.78
N SER A 19 16.92 9.72 10.81
CA SER A 19 18.12 8.88 10.70
C SER A 19 17.72 7.45 10.32
N GLY A 20 18.08 6.99 9.12
CA GLY A 20 17.84 5.62 8.67
C GLY A 20 17.17 5.49 7.30
N ALA A 21 16.89 6.59 6.60
CA ALA A 21 16.50 6.54 5.20
C ALA A 21 17.68 6.02 4.34
N SER A 22 17.42 5.02 3.51
CA SER A 22 18.35 4.56 2.48
C SER A 22 18.21 5.39 1.21
N PHE A 23 16.99 5.89 0.98
CA PHE A 23 16.62 6.75 -0.15
C PHE A 23 15.72 7.87 0.35
N VAL A 24 15.94 9.09 -0.20
CA VAL A 24 15.06 10.23 -0.02
C VAL A 24 14.59 10.65 -1.41
N GLY A 25 13.28 10.83 -1.57
CA GLY A 25 12.70 11.27 -2.84
C GLY A 25 11.22 10.94 -2.97
N ASP A 26 10.62 11.49 -4.01
CA ASP A 26 9.23 11.25 -4.36
C ASP A 26 9.12 10.13 -5.40
N LEU A 27 8.16 9.23 -5.22
CA LEU A 27 7.90 8.16 -6.18
C LEU A 27 7.45 8.69 -7.55
N ILE A 28 6.82 9.86 -7.60
CA ILE A 28 6.38 10.45 -8.88
C ILE A 28 7.52 11.09 -9.67
N GLU A 29 8.57 11.55 -8.98
CA GLU A 29 9.77 12.13 -9.61
C GLU A 29 10.85 11.07 -9.91
N GLY A 30 10.67 9.87 -9.36
CA GLY A 30 11.63 8.79 -9.40
C GLY A 30 12.65 8.83 -8.26
N ILE A 31 13.00 7.69 -7.75
CA ILE A 31 13.99 7.54 -6.67
C ILE A 31 15.34 7.10 -7.22
N LYS A 32 16.43 7.45 -6.51
CA LYS A 32 17.81 7.11 -6.91
C LYS A 32 18.16 5.63 -6.66
N ALA A 33 17.19 4.74 -6.82
CA ALA A 33 17.39 3.30 -6.77
C ALA A 33 17.59 2.75 -8.20
N PRO A 34 18.53 1.82 -8.42
CA PRO A 34 18.69 1.18 -9.72
C PRO A 34 17.41 0.41 -10.11
N PRO A 35 17.12 0.26 -11.42
CA PRO A 35 16.03 -0.61 -11.86
C PRO A 35 16.29 -2.06 -11.44
N ALA A 36 15.23 -2.84 -11.23
CA ALA A 36 15.29 -4.25 -10.86
C ALA A 36 16.22 -4.55 -9.68
N SER A 37 16.18 -3.72 -8.62
CA SER A 37 17.06 -3.85 -7.46
C SER A 37 16.42 -4.52 -6.25
N PHE A 38 15.09 -4.52 -6.16
CA PHE A 38 14.38 -5.04 -4.99
C PHE A 38 13.62 -6.34 -5.29
N ASP A 39 13.74 -7.31 -4.38
CA ASP A 39 12.94 -8.55 -4.42
C ASP A 39 11.53 -8.32 -3.86
N CYS A 40 11.39 -7.36 -2.95
CA CYS A 40 10.11 -6.99 -2.34
C CYS A 40 10.10 -5.50 -2.02
N VAL A 41 8.98 -4.85 -2.33
CA VAL A 41 8.66 -3.49 -1.89
C VAL A 41 7.39 -3.54 -1.04
N ILE A 42 7.38 -2.81 0.07
CA ILE A 42 6.22 -2.70 0.97
C ILE A 42 5.82 -1.24 1.04
N ALA A 43 4.59 -0.95 0.61
CA ALA A 43 3.98 0.38 0.63
C ALA A 43 2.69 0.34 1.46
N THR A 44 2.84 0.43 2.79
CA THR A 44 1.70 0.44 3.71
C THR A 44 1.21 1.86 3.92
N GLN A 45 -0.10 2.09 3.72
CA GLN A 45 -0.74 3.39 3.92
C GLN A 45 0.01 4.54 3.22
N THR A 46 0.39 4.31 1.96
CA THR A 46 1.21 5.23 1.16
C THR A 46 0.45 5.77 -0.04
N LEU A 47 -0.20 4.90 -0.82
CA LEU A 47 -0.77 5.29 -2.12
C LEU A 47 -1.90 6.34 -2.01
N GLN A 48 -2.64 6.39 -0.89
CA GLN A 48 -3.65 7.42 -0.68
C GLN A 48 -3.09 8.84 -0.63
N LEU A 49 -1.78 8.97 -0.39
CA LEU A 49 -1.09 10.26 -0.26
C LEU A 49 -0.46 10.74 -1.59
N ILE A 50 -0.50 9.94 -2.64
CA ILE A 50 0.14 10.21 -3.92
C ILE A 50 -0.94 10.52 -4.96
N PHE A 51 -0.93 11.74 -5.54
CA PHE A 51 -1.95 12.12 -6.53
C PHE A 51 -1.73 11.41 -7.87
N ASP A 52 -0.52 11.39 -8.40
CA ASP A 52 -0.17 10.70 -9.66
C ASP A 52 0.16 9.22 -9.38
N LEU A 53 -0.87 8.42 -9.21
CA LEU A 53 -0.74 6.98 -8.99
C LEU A 53 -0.08 6.24 -10.17
N PRO A 54 -0.39 6.54 -11.45
CA PRO A 54 0.31 5.94 -12.58
C PRO A 54 1.82 6.13 -12.54
N ALA A 55 2.31 7.34 -12.27
CA ALA A 55 3.75 7.61 -12.17
C ALA A 55 4.39 6.85 -11.01
N ALA A 56 3.76 6.86 -9.83
CA ALA A 56 4.24 6.11 -8.67
C ALA A 56 4.29 4.59 -8.92
N LEU A 57 3.28 4.04 -9.59
CA LEU A 57 3.27 2.61 -9.95
C LEU A 57 4.32 2.25 -10.99
N ALA A 58 4.58 3.15 -11.95
CA ALA A 58 5.67 2.98 -12.91
C ALA A 58 7.03 2.89 -12.20
N GLU A 59 7.26 3.76 -11.23
CA GLU A 59 8.50 3.76 -10.45
C GLU A 59 8.62 2.51 -9.57
N LEU A 60 7.57 2.12 -8.86
CA LEU A 60 7.52 0.88 -8.07
C LEU A 60 7.78 -0.35 -8.95
N HIS A 61 7.21 -0.35 -10.16
CA HIS A 61 7.48 -1.41 -11.14
C HIS A 61 8.93 -1.40 -11.62
N ARG A 62 9.51 -0.22 -11.89
CA ARG A 62 10.89 -0.09 -12.36
C ARG A 62 11.89 -0.68 -11.39
N ILE A 63 11.74 -0.38 -10.10
CA ILE A 63 12.69 -0.80 -9.06
C ILE A 63 12.54 -2.27 -8.65
N LEU A 64 11.39 -2.90 -8.89
CA LEU A 64 11.18 -4.33 -8.63
C LEU A 64 11.87 -5.20 -9.67
N LYS A 65 12.52 -6.26 -9.21
CA LYS A 65 13.04 -7.33 -10.06
C LYS A 65 11.90 -8.05 -10.77
N PRO A 66 12.14 -8.70 -11.93
CA PRO A 66 11.24 -9.73 -12.45
C PRO A 66 10.98 -10.79 -11.37
N GLY A 67 9.73 -11.22 -11.17
CA GLY A 67 9.32 -12.07 -10.05
C GLY A 67 9.23 -11.37 -8.70
N GLY A 68 9.65 -10.11 -8.59
CA GLY A 68 9.59 -9.32 -7.36
C GLY A 68 8.16 -9.00 -6.93
N VAL A 69 7.97 -8.78 -5.63
CA VAL A 69 6.65 -8.63 -5.00
C VAL A 69 6.46 -7.22 -4.48
N LEU A 70 5.34 -6.59 -4.83
CA LEU A 70 4.84 -5.37 -4.20
C LEU A 70 3.70 -5.73 -3.23
N LEU A 71 3.85 -5.33 -1.98
CA LEU A 71 2.83 -5.44 -0.95
C LEU A 71 2.31 -4.04 -0.61
N VAL A 72 1.00 -3.86 -0.73
CA VAL A 72 0.34 -2.58 -0.49
C VAL A 72 -0.76 -2.75 0.54
N THR A 73 -0.91 -1.78 1.42
CA THR A 73 -2.16 -1.57 2.15
C THR A 73 -2.63 -0.13 1.97
N VAL A 74 -3.94 0.04 1.81
CA VAL A 74 -4.59 1.34 1.69
C VAL A 74 -5.85 1.38 2.55
N PRO A 75 -6.31 2.57 2.94
CA PRO A 75 -7.59 2.71 3.61
C PRO A 75 -8.73 2.37 2.65
N GLY A 76 -9.78 1.76 3.18
CA GLY A 76 -11.05 1.62 2.49
C GLY A 76 -11.83 2.95 2.45
N THR A 77 -13.05 2.90 1.92
CA THR A 77 -13.92 4.07 1.78
C THR A 77 -14.44 4.64 3.11
N VAL A 78 -14.34 3.86 4.19
CA VAL A 78 -14.84 4.24 5.53
C VAL A 78 -13.76 4.90 6.39
N SER A 79 -12.53 5.01 5.91
CA SER A 79 -11.43 5.58 6.68
C SER A 79 -11.56 7.10 6.83
N PRO A 80 -11.38 7.66 8.04
CA PRO A 80 -11.31 9.10 8.22
C PRO A 80 -10.05 9.65 7.56
N ILE A 81 -10.15 10.88 7.06
CA ILE A 81 -9.01 11.61 6.54
C ILE A 81 -8.19 12.13 7.73
N ASP A 82 -6.89 11.90 7.71
CA ASP A 82 -5.98 12.46 8.71
C ASP A 82 -6.09 13.99 8.77
N GLN A 83 -6.19 14.54 9.96
CA GLN A 83 -6.24 15.98 10.20
C GLN A 83 -4.87 16.57 10.57
N GLY A 84 -3.84 15.73 10.70
CA GLY A 84 -2.46 16.13 11.00
C GLY A 84 -1.66 16.57 9.77
N GLU A 85 -0.39 16.28 9.79
CA GLU A 85 0.58 16.66 8.72
C GLU A 85 0.22 16.07 7.35
N TRP A 86 -0.33 14.87 7.32
CA TRP A 86 -0.66 14.13 6.09
C TRP A 86 -1.93 14.62 5.40
N ARG A 87 -2.75 15.45 6.06
CA ARG A 87 -3.99 15.99 5.49
C ARG A 87 -3.81 16.60 4.12
N ARG A 88 -2.74 17.34 3.91
CA ARG A 88 -2.46 18.04 2.63
C ARG A 88 -2.13 17.08 1.50
N LEU A 89 -1.67 15.88 1.82
CA LEU A 89 -1.28 14.85 0.85
C LEU A 89 -2.37 13.80 0.64
N TRP A 90 -3.43 13.78 1.47
CA TRP A 90 -4.48 12.78 1.36
C TRP A 90 -5.37 13.02 0.14
N CYS A 91 -5.17 12.23 -0.91
CA CYS A 91 -5.83 12.39 -2.20
C CYS A 91 -6.94 11.37 -2.43
N TRP A 92 -6.81 10.13 -1.88
CA TRP A 92 -7.63 9.01 -2.32
C TRP A 92 -8.23 8.20 -1.17
N GLY A 93 -9.49 7.77 -1.35
CA GLY A 93 -10.08 6.61 -0.71
C GLY A 93 -10.24 5.50 -1.75
N PHE A 94 -9.97 4.25 -1.38
CA PHE A 94 -9.96 3.15 -2.34
C PHE A 94 -11.12 2.20 -2.17
N THR A 95 -11.50 1.57 -3.28
CA THR A 95 -12.31 0.36 -3.32
C THR A 95 -11.47 -0.79 -3.84
N LYS A 96 -11.90 -2.03 -3.58
CA LYS A 96 -11.27 -3.20 -4.20
C LYS A 96 -11.18 -3.03 -5.73
N ARG A 97 -12.27 -2.59 -6.35
CA ARG A 97 -12.36 -2.42 -7.81
C ARG A 97 -11.40 -1.35 -8.34
N SER A 98 -11.29 -0.20 -7.65
CA SER A 98 -10.38 0.86 -8.11
C SER A 98 -8.92 0.40 -8.11
N LEU A 99 -8.49 -0.38 -7.09
CA LEU A 99 -7.15 -0.96 -7.06
C LEU A 99 -6.94 -2.00 -8.17
N GLU A 100 -7.91 -2.89 -8.37
CA GLU A 100 -7.83 -3.89 -9.45
C GLU A 100 -7.67 -3.22 -10.82
N MET A 101 -8.45 -2.17 -11.10
CA MET A 101 -8.36 -1.41 -12.36
C MET A 101 -7.02 -0.67 -12.47
N LEU A 102 -6.63 0.07 -11.43
CA LEU A 102 -5.40 0.83 -11.41
C LEU A 102 -4.18 -0.03 -11.76
N PHE A 103 -4.09 -1.22 -11.16
CA PHE A 103 -2.97 -2.11 -11.40
C PHE A 103 -3.07 -2.88 -12.73
N SER A 104 -4.28 -3.12 -13.25
CA SER A 104 -4.45 -3.78 -14.55
C SER A 104 -4.20 -2.84 -15.72
N GLU A 105 -4.58 -1.56 -15.60
CA GLU A 105 -4.42 -0.55 -16.64
C GLU A 105 -3.01 0.04 -16.66
N ALA A 106 -2.47 0.39 -15.50
CA ALA A 106 -1.15 0.99 -15.41
C ALA A 106 -0.02 0.01 -15.77
N HIS A 107 -0.17 -1.27 -15.40
CA HIS A 107 0.87 -2.28 -15.63
C HIS A 107 0.29 -3.69 -15.79
N ALA A 108 -0.09 -4.06 -17.00
CA ALA A 108 -0.49 -5.44 -17.35
C ALA A 108 0.57 -6.51 -17.00
N SER A 109 1.80 -6.09 -16.68
CA SER A 109 2.91 -6.92 -16.24
C SER A 109 2.82 -7.37 -14.77
N PHE A 110 1.85 -6.89 -13.99
CA PHE A 110 1.60 -7.40 -12.65
C PHE A 110 0.56 -8.52 -12.63
N GLN A 111 0.83 -9.53 -11.82
CA GLN A 111 -0.20 -10.47 -11.37
C GLN A 111 -0.68 -10.01 -10.00
N VAL A 112 -1.95 -9.63 -9.90
CA VAL A 112 -2.51 -8.93 -8.74
C VAL A 112 -3.48 -9.80 -7.97
N THR A 113 -3.42 -9.70 -6.64
CA THR A 113 -4.42 -10.26 -5.71
C THR A 113 -4.82 -9.17 -4.74
N VAL A 114 -6.11 -8.85 -4.65
CA VAL A 114 -6.66 -7.83 -3.74
C VAL A 114 -7.57 -8.50 -2.72
N LYS A 115 -7.40 -8.15 -1.44
CA LYS A 115 -8.24 -8.59 -0.33
C LYS A 115 -8.74 -7.39 0.46
N THR A 116 -9.98 -7.50 0.95
CA THR A 116 -10.59 -6.49 1.84
C THR A 116 -10.70 -7.06 3.25
N TYR A 117 -10.65 -6.19 4.23
CA TYR A 117 -10.77 -6.53 5.65
C TYR A 117 -11.70 -5.54 6.33
N GLY A 118 -12.47 -6.03 7.28
CA GLY A 118 -13.39 -5.26 8.09
C GLY A 118 -14.85 -5.62 7.84
N ASN A 119 -15.70 -4.98 8.60
CA ASN A 119 -17.15 -5.09 8.58
C ASN A 119 -17.76 -3.79 9.13
N VAL A 120 -19.08 -3.68 9.13
CA VAL A 120 -19.77 -2.47 9.61
C VAL A 120 -19.45 -2.17 11.08
N LEU A 121 -19.38 -3.18 11.95
CA LEU A 121 -19.05 -2.97 13.37
C LEU A 121 -17.62 -2.47 13.52
N GLY A 122 -16.65 -3.09 12.84
CA GLY A 122 -15.26 -2.64 12.82
C GLY A 122 -15.10 -1.22 12.27
N ALA A 123 -15.89 -0.86 11.24
CA ALA A 123 -15.90 0.47 10.67
C ALA A 123 -16.43 1.52 11.67
N VAL A 124 -17.56 1.25 12.33
CA VAL A 124 -18.13 2.14 13.37
C VAL A 124 -17.17 2.26 14.54
N ALA A 125 -16.64 1.15 15.03
CA ALA A 125 -15.68 1.14 16.14
C ALA A 125 -14.42 1.96 15.82
N PHE A 126 -13.92 1.85 14.60
CA PHE A 126 -12.77 2.63 14.13
C PHE A 126 -13.10 4.15 14.09
N LEU A 127 -14.27 4.53 13.59
CA LEU A 127 -14.69 5.93 13.54
C LEU A 127 -14.93 6.53 14.95
N GLU A 128 -15.41 5.72 15.90
CA GLU A 128 -15.61 6.12 17.31
C GLU A 128 -14.31 6.07 18.13
N GLY A 129 -13.20 5.60 17.53
CA GLY A 129 -11.91 5.52 18.21
C GLY A 129 -11.82 4.40 19.26
N LEU A 130 -12.62 3.36 19.14
CA LEU A 130 -12.59 2.23 20.05
C LEU A 130 -11.29 1.43 19.90
N SER A 131 -10.77 0.98 21.03
CA SER A 131 -9.61 0.10 21.08
C SER A 131 -10.00 -1.32 20.66
N VAL A 132 -9.08 -2.04 20.05
CA VAL A 132 -9.22 -3.47 19.72
C VAL A 132 -9.59 -4.32 20.96
N LYS A 133 -9.28 -3.86 22.17
CA LYS A 133 -9.61 -4.55 23.42
C LYS A 133 -11.10 -4.43 23.83
N GLU A 134 -11.81 -3.51 23.20
CA GLU A 134 -13.24 -3.27 23.46
C GLU A 134 -14.14 -4.09 22.54
N LEU A 135 -13.52 -4.83 21.59
CA LEU A 135 -14.19 -5.69 20.63
C LEU A 135 -13.74 -7.15 20.84
N ARG A 136 -14.62 -8.08 20.52
CA ARG A 136 -14.29 -9.52 20.51
C ARG A 136 -13.57 -9.88 19.22
N ALA A 137 -12.68 -10.87 19.28
CA ALA A 137 -11.93 -11.32 18.12
C ALA A 137 -12.86 -11.76 16.95
N GLU A 138 -13.96 -12.48 17.28
CA GLU A 138 -14.92 -12.93 16.27
C GLU A 138 -15.64 -11.76 15.57
N GLU A 139 -15.84 -10.65 16.26
CA GLU A 139 -16.43 -9.42 15.69
C GLU A 139 -15.47 -8.73 14.72
N LEU A 140 -14.17 -8.73 15.03
CA LEU A 140 -13.14 -8.17 14.18
C LEU A 140 -12.83 -9.07 12.97
N ASP A 141 -12.84 -10.38 13.17
CA ASP A 141 -12.52 -11.37 12.13
C ASP A 141 -13.67 -11.58 11.13
N HIS A 142 -14.91 -11.16 11.49
CA HIS A 142 -16.03 -11.20 10.55
C HIS A 142 -15.76 -10.29 9.35
N HIS A 143 -15.77 -10.87 8.16
CA HIS A 143 -15.54 -10.13 6.91
C HIS A 143 -16.85 -9.79 6.21
N ASP A 144 -17.08 -8.49 6.03
CA ASP A 144 -18.17 -7.96 5.21
C ASP A 144 -17.58 -7.13 4.05
N PRO A 145 -17.67 -7.64 2.80
CA PRO A 145 -17.10 -6.95 1.65
C PRO A 145 -17.76 -5.60 1.33
N ALA A 146 -18.93 -5.32 1.88
CA ALA A 146 -19.62 -4.04 1.71
C ALA A 146 -19.01 -2.91 2.55
N TYR A 147 -18.28 -3.26 3.62
CA TYR A 147 -17.68 -2.29 4.56
C TYR A 147 -16.18 -2.51 4.75
N PRO A 148 -15.37 -2.36 3.70
CA PRO A 148 -13.93 -2.52 3.82
C PRO A 148 -13.32 -1.34 4.60
N VAL A 149 -12.69 -1.63 5.73
CA VAL A 149 -11.90 -0.65 6.50
C VAL A 149 -10.47 -0.59 5.97
N LEU A 150 -9.92 -1.75 5.61
CA LEU A 150 -8.58 -1.89 5.05
C LEU A 150 -8.62 -2.75 3.79
N ILE A 151 -7.83 -2.35 2.81
CA ILE A 151 -7.62 -3.12 1.58
C ILE A 151 -6.14 -3.44 1.46
N SER A 152 -5.82 -4.71 1.22
CA SER A 152 -4.47 -5.15 0.89
C SER A 152 -4.37 -5.60 -0.55
N LEU A 153 -3.20 -5.38 -1.12
CA LEU A 153 -2.88 -5.81 -2.47
C LEU A 153 -1.49 -6.45 -2.47
N ARG A 154 -1.41 -7.58 -3.16
CA ARG A 154 -0.15 -8.24 -3.52
C ARG A 154 -0.04 -8.24 -5.04
N ALA A 155 0.99 -7.61 -5.57
CA ALA A 155 1.32 -7.62 -6.99
C ALA A 155 2.67 -8.30 -7.20
N VAL A 156 2.73 -9.23 -8.15
CA VAL A 156 3.97 -9.88 -8.58
C VAL A 156 4.32 -9.39 -9.97
N LYS A 157 5.50 -8.81 -10.12
CA LYS A 157 6.00 -8.41 -11.43
C LYS A 157 6.27 -9.65 -12.25
N ARG A 158 5.58 -9.78 -13.40
CA ARG A 158 5.79 -10.91 -14.30
C ARG A 158 7.22 -10.92 -14.84
N GLU A 159 7.74 -12.10 -15.07
CA GLU A 159 8.99 -12.25 -15.80
C GLU A 159 8.75 -11.81 -17.25
N THR A 160 9.63 -10.99 -17.76
CA THR A 160 9.65 -10.69 -19.20
C THR A 160 10.07 -11.99 -19.91
N VAL A 161 9.11 -12.65 -20.56
CA VAL A 161 9.45 -13.74 -21.48
C VAL A 161 10.22 -13.10 -22.64
N PRO A 162 11.43 -13.57 -22.94
CA PRO A 162 12.24 -13.06 -24.04
C PRO A 162 11.59 -13.29 -25.39
#